data_feaebcd8fa3a7fdd000daa835d38fedc
#
_entry.id   feaebcd8fa3a7fdd000daa835d38fedc
#
_cell.length_a   1.000
_cell.length_b   1.000
_cell.length_c   1.000
_cell.angle_alpha   90.00
_cell.angle_beta   90.00
_cell.angle_gamma   90.00
#
_symmetry.space_group_name_H-M   'P 1'
#
loop_
_entity.id
_entity.type
_entity.pdbx_description
1 polymer ?
#
loop_
_entity_poly.entity_id
_entity_poly.type
_entity_poly.pdbx_seq_one_letter_code
_entity_poly.pdbx_strand_id
1 'polypeptide(L)'
;AGCGASYGGFSVYYMAGIHGDVYDCFIAHAGIFDEKYMYYETEELWFPNFDNGGLSEYSYTAGEKGPRGDGKTFGGILQAGSPWSDAAKARRHYTNSPDVNVTKWHTPILCIHGMMDFRIPYDQGMAAFNTAQMMGVPSKLIIFPEENHWIIQPQNALFWHRSYFDWLDRWCK
;
A
#
# COMPACT_ATOMS: atom_id res chain seq x y z
N ALA A 1 19.16 -0.22 4.42
CA ALA A 1 17.91 -0.68 3.81
C ALA A 1 16.71 0.13 4.31
N GLY A 2 15.68 0.23 3.48
CA GLY A 2 14.36 0.72 3.85
C GLY A 2 13.40 -0.46 3.99
N CYS A 3 12.85 -0.70 5.19
CA CYS A 3 11.98 -1.84 5.46
C CYS A 3 10.68 -1.38 6.12
N GLY A 4 9.56 -1.95 5.71
CA GLY A 4 8.27 -1.60 6.31
C GLY A 4 7.16 -2.58 5.96
N ALA A 5 6.13 -2.59 6.80
CA ALA A 5 4.94 -3.40 6.62
C ALA A 5 3.67 -2.55 6.69
N SER A 6 2.63 -2.95 5.96
CA SER A 6 1.34 -2.25 5.94
C SER A 6 1.53 -0.80 5.43
N TYR A 7 1.15 0.20 6.21
CA TYR A 7 1.46 1.60 5.90
C TYR A 7 2.98 1.86 5.79
N GLY A 8 3.81 1.10 6.54
CA GLY A 8 5.26 1.10 6.36
C GLY A 8 5.68 0.54 4.99
N GLY A 9 4.96 -0.43 4.46
CA GLY A 9 5.14 -0.94 3.09
C GLY A 9 4.79 0.10 2.02
N PHE A 10 3.70 0.86 2.22
CA PHE A 10 3.42 2.06 1.43
C PHE A 10 4.61 3.03 1.44
N SER A 11 5.12 3.32 2.64
CA SER A 11 6.26 4.24 2.79
C SER A 11 7.49 3.74 2.04
N VAL A 12 7.74 2.43 2.03
CA VAL A 12 8.84 1.81 1.28
C VAL A 12 8.65 2.02 -0.23
N TYR A 13 7.47 1.71 -0.78
CA TYR A 13 7.19 1.93 -2.19
C TYR A 13 7.28 3.40 -2.59
N TYR A 14 6.79 4.29 -1.75
CA TYR A 14 6.89 5.73 -1.98
C TYR A 14 8.36 6.20 -1.97
N MET A 15 9.12 5.78 -0.94
CA MET A 15 10.54 6.12 -0.83
C MET A 15 11.37 5.58 -1.99
N ALA A 16 11.04 4.42 -2.54
CA ALA A 16 11.74 3.86 -3.69
C ALA A 16 11.79 4.81 -4.90
N GLY A 17 10.80 5.71 -5.00
CA GLY A 17 10.75 6.73 -6.07
C GLY A 17 11.35 8.09 -5.72
N ILE A 18 11.73 8.33 -4.45
CA ILE A 18 12.15 9.70 -4.03
C ILE A 18 13.43 9.76 -3.19
N HIS A 19 14.02 8.61 -2.80
CA HIS A 19 15.15 8.60 -1.84
C HIS A 19 16.51 9.01 -2.46
N GLY A 20 16.62 9.13 -3.77
CA GLY A 20 17.91 9.24 -4.42
C GLY A 20 18.75 7.99 -4.15
N ASP A 21 19.93 8.15 -3.55
CA ASP A 21 20.87 7.05 -3.28
C ASP A 21 21.03 6.76 -1.77
N VAL A 22 19.99 7.06 -0.96
CA VAL A 22 20.07 6.89 0.52
C VAL A 22 19.99 5.42 0.94
N TYR A 23 19.29 4.58 0.19
CA TYR A 23 19.08 3.17 0.52
C TYR A 23 19.67 2.24 -0.52
N ASP A 24 20.34 1.16 -0.06
CA ASP A 24 20.91 0.12 -0.93
C ASP A 24 19.88 -0.92 -1.34
N CYS A 25 18.84 -1.14 -0.54
CA CYS A 25 17.72 -2.01 -0.87
C CYS A 25 16.46 -1.69 -0.08
N PHE A 26 15.34 -2.26 -0.54
CA PHE A 26 14.03 -2.15 0.10
C PHE A 26 13.41 -3.50 0.38
N ILE A 27 12.59 -3.56 1.47
CA ILE A 27 11.73 -4.69 1.79
C ILE A 27 10.34 -4.13 2.15
N ALA A 28 9.34 -4.42 1.33
CA ALA A 28 7.95 -4.03 1.55
C ALA A 28 7.10 -5.27 1.84
N HIS A 29 6.47 -5.31 3.00
CA HIS A 29 5.52 -6.35 3.37
C HIS A 29 4.11 -5.78 3.42
N ALA A 30 3.16 -6.40 2.68
CA ALA A 30 1.76 -6.01 2.65
C ALA A 30 1.58 -4.48 2.48
N GLY A 31 2.32 -3.89 1.53
CA GLY A 31 2.34 -2.45 1.29
C GLY A 31 1.32 -2.00 0.25
N ILE A 32 0.83 -0.78 0.38
CA ILE A 32 -0.02 -0.13 -0.61
C ILE A 32 0.86 0.43 -1.72
N PHE A 33 0.61 0.02 -2.96
CA PHE A 33 1.34 0.50 -4.14
C PHE A 33 0.53 1.55 -4.92
N ASP A 34 -0.75 1.26 -5.16
CA ASP A 34 -1.71 2.16 -5.82
C ASP A 34 -2.86 2.49 -4.86
N GLU A 35 -2.93 3.74 -4.44
CA GLU A 35 -3.91 4.22 -3.48
C GLU A 35 -5.35 4.23 -4.02
N LYS A 36 -5.54 4.34 -5.34
CA LYS A 36 -6.88 4.28 -5.94
C LYS A 36 -7.41 2.86 -5.89
N TYR A 37 -6.58 1.89 -6.28
CA TYR A 37 -6.95 0.48 -6.17
C TYR A 37 -7.17 0.08 -4.72
N MET A 38 -6.32 0.51 -3.80
CA MET A 38 -6.50 0.28 -2.38
C MET A 38 -7.88 0.72 -1.90
N TYR A 39 -8.37 1.87 -2.35
CA TYR A 39 -9.70 2.35 -1.99
C TYR A 39 -10.82 1.40 -2.44
N TYR A 40 -10.70 0.77 -3.60
CA TYR A 40 -11.72 -0.12 -4.15
C TYR A 40 -11.69 -1.53 -3.58
N GLU A 41 -10.55 -1.96 -3.05
CA GLU A 41 -10.27 -3.37 -2.74
C GLU A 41 -10.27 -3.67 -1.25
N THR A 42 -9.99 -2.69 -0.39
CA THR A 42 -9.86 -2.90 1.05
C THR A 42 -11.18 -3.26 1.74
N GLU A 43 -11.12 -4.20 2.67
CA GLU A 43 -12.24 -4.48 3.59
C GLU A 43 -12.51 -3.33 4.57
N GLU A 44 -11.53 -2.45 4.77
CA GLU A 44 -11.56 -1.34 5.72
C GLU A 44 -11.82 0.00 5.01
N LEU A 45 -12.85 0.07 4.15
CA LEU A 45 -13.16 1.25 3.36
C LEU A 45 -13.31 2.55 4.18
N TRP A 46 -13.71 2.45 5.44
CA TRP A 46 -13.78 3.58 6.37
C TRP A 46 -12.41 4.22 6.59
N PHE A 47 -11.33 3.44 6.58
CA PHE A 47 -9.97 3.88 6.85
C PHE A 47 -9.47 4.91 5.83
N PRO A 48 -9.44 4.62 4.51
CA PRO A 48 -9.03 5.61 3.52
C PRO A 48 -9.95 6.83 3.48
N ASN A 49 -11.23 6.69 3.79
CA ASN A 49 -12.13 7.84 3.88
C ASN A 49 -11.71 8.80 5.00
N PHE A 50 -11.34 8.28 6.17
CA PHE A 50 -10.88 9.12 7.29
C PHE A 50 -9.50 9.73 7.01
N ASP A 51 -8.57 8.92 6.56
CA ASP A 51 -7.18 9.35 6.39
C ASP A 51 -7.04 10.32 5.22
N ASN A 52 -7.74 10.09 4.13
CA ASN A 52 -7.61 10.90 2.92
C ASN A 52 -8.56 12.10 2.91
N GLY A 53 -9.76 11.98 3.47
CA GLY A 53 -10.73 13.06 3.55
C GLY A 53 -10.47 14.04 4.69
N GLY A 54 -9.99 13.53 5.82
CA GLY A 54 -9.83 14.28 7.06
C GLY A 54 -11.12 14.43 7.85
N LEU A 55 -10.98 14.51 9.18
CA LEU A 55 -12.12 14.61 10.10
C LEU A 55 -12.92 15.89 9.95
N SER A 56 -12.30 16.99 9.52
CA SER A 56 -12.96 18.29 9.36
C SER A 56 -13.94 18.33 8.19
N GLU A 57 -13.83 17.39 7.25
CA GLU A 57 -14.72 17.28 6.09
C GLU A 57 -15.84 16.25 6.33
N TYR A 58 -15.77 15.50 7.42
CA TYR A 58 -16.85 14.68 7.92
C TYR A 58 -17.74 15.51 8.84
N SER A 59 -18.74 16.16 8.31
CA SER A 59 -19.85 16.54 9.17
C SER A 59 -20.62 15.26 9.49
N TYR A 60 -20.27 14.64 10.59
CA TYR A 60 -21.05 13.58 11.20
C TYR A 60 -22.29 14.26 11.83
N THR A 61 -23.18 14.73 11.02
CA THR A 61 -24.52 15.05 11.47
C THR A 61 -25.23 13.72 11.58
N ALA A 62 -25.26 13.20 12.81
CA ALA A 62 -26.01 12.01 13.14
C ALA A 62 -27.45 12.21 12.67
N GLY A 63 -27.85 11.59 11.56
CA GLY A 63 -29.18 11.67 11.00
C GLY A 63 -29.31 12.17 9.56
N GLU A 64 -28.34 12.85 9.00
CA GLU A 64 -28.37 13.24 7.59
C GLU A 64 -27.83 12.09 6.73
N LYS A 65 -28.74 11.25 6.27
CA LYS A 65 -28.44 10.27 5.22
C LYS A 65 -28.52 11.00 3.88
N GLY A 66 -27.40 11.16 3.20
CA GLY A 66 -27.43 11.59 1.81
C GLY A 66 -28.30 10.64 0.97
N PRO A 67 -28.92 11.12 -0.10
CA PRO A 67 -29.74 10.29 -0.98
C PRO A 67 -28.90 9.13 -1.55
N ARG A 68 -29.52 7.96 -1.67
CA ARG A 68 -28.89 6.79 -2.28
C ARG A 68 -28.42 7.13 -3.70
N GLY A 69 -27.14 6.86 -3.99
CA GLY A 69 -26.61 7.06 -5.32
C GLY A 69 -26.16 8.48 -5.65
N ASP A 70 -26.00 9.35 -4.64
CA ASP A 70 -25.45 10.69 -4.82
C ASP A 70 -23.93 10.69 -5.13
N GLY A 71 -23.27 9.54 -5.04
CA GLY A 71 -21.82 9.38 -5.22
C GLY A 71 -20.96 10.02 -4.12
N LYS A 72 -21.60 10.59 -3.09
CA LYS A 72 -20.91 11.31 -2.00
C LYS A 72 -20.99 10.59 -0.66
N THR A 73 -21.95 9.67 -0.51
CA THR A 73 -22.17 8.95 0.73
C THR A 73 -22.24 7.44 0.52
N PHE A 74 -21.70 6.69 1.47
CA PHE A 74 -21.82 5.24 1.55
C PHE A 74 -22.31 4.88 2.97
N GLY A 75 -23.47 4.23 3.04
CA GLY A 75 -24.07 3.89 4.33
C GLY A 75 -24.36 5.10 5.23
N GLY A 76 -24.51 6.29 4.66
CA GLY A 76 -24.69 7.56 5.39
C GLY A 76 -23.38 8.23 5.80
N ILE A 77 -22.24 7.72 5.38
CA ILE A 77 -20.92 8.31 5.64
C ILE A 77 -20.47 9.06 4.38
N LEU A 78 -20.03 10.30 4.55
CA LEU A 78 -19.50 11.12 3.47
C LEU A 78 -18.19 10.51 2.93
N GLN A 79 -18.09 10.36 1.60
CA GLN A 79 -16.93 9.77 0.93
C GLN A 79 -15.86 10.82 0.60
N ALA A 80 -15.51 11.65 1.58
CA ALA A 80 -14.55 12.74 1.39
C ALA A 80 -13.14 12.26 0.99
N GLY A 81 -12.77 11.06 1.39
CA GLY A 81 -11.49 10.44 1.06
C GLY A 81 -11.47 9.62 -0.23
N SER A 82 -12.57 9.57 -0.99
CA SER A 82 -12.65 8.78 -2.22
C SER A 82 -11.78 9.33 -3.36
N PRO A 83 -11.40 8.48 -4.34
CA PRO A 83 -10.66 8.92 -5.53
C PRO A 83 -11.36 9.98 -6.39
N TRP A 84 -12.68 10.08 -6.30
CA TRP A 84 -13.50 11.09 -7.00
C TRP A 84 -13.82 12.30 -6.15
N SER A 85 -13.28 12.39 -4.93
CA SER A 85 -13.50 13.53 -4.05
C SER A 85 -12.79 14.78 -4.56
N ASP A 86 -13.47 15.91 -4.43
CA ASP A 86 -12.90 17.23 -4.70
C ASP A 86 -12.09 17.81 -3.54
N ALA A 87 -12.07 17.12 -2.39
CA ALA A 87 -11.31 17.54 -1.23
C ALA A 87 -9.82 17.64 -1.53
N ALA A 88 -9.21 18.77 -1.18
CA ALA A 88 -7.79 19.02 -1.48
C ALA A 88 -6.86 17.97 -0.87
N LYS A 89 -7.21 17.43 0.30
CA LYS A 89 -6.46 16.38 0.98
C LYS A 89 -6.50 15.06 0.19
N ALA A 90 -7.70 14.63 -0.26
CA ALA A 90 -7.86 13.44 -1.07
C ALA A 90 -7.11 13.56 -2.40
N ARG A 91 -7.26 14.67 -3.11
CA ARG A 91 -6.52 14.92 -4.37
C ARG A 91 -5.02 14.81 -4.17
N ARG A 92 -4.47 15.45 -3.14
CA ARG A 92 -3.04 15.40 -2.84
C ARG A 92 -2.59 13.97 -2.51
N HIS A 93 -3.40 13.19 -1.79
CA HIS A 93 -3.11 11.81 -1.47
C HIS A 93 -2.94 10.97 -2.74
N TYR A 94 -3.92 10.98 -3.64
CA TYR A 94 -3.86 10.20 -4.88
C TYR A 94 -2.80 10.69 -5.88
N THR A 95 -2.45 11.98 -5.87
CA THR A 95 -1.34 12.49 -6.69
C THR A 95 0.05 12.14 -6.13
N ASN A 96 0.13 11.70 -4.88
CA ASN A 96 1.36 11.24 -4.24
C ASN A 96 1.35 9.71 -3.98
N SER A 97 0.51 8.96 -4.66
CA SER A 97 0.53 7.51 -4.61
C SER A 97 1.87 6.95 -5.09
N PRO A 98 2.38 5.84 -4.51
CA PRO A 98 3.70 5.30 -4.89
C PRO A 98 3.86 5.01 -6.38
N ASP A 99 2.80 4.53 -7.03
CA ASP A 99 2.79 4.16 -8.46
C ASP A 99 3.15 5.33 -9.39
N VAL A 100 2.90 6.58 -8.99
CA VAL A 100 3.20 7.76 -9.83
C VAL A 100 4.70 8.07 -9.94
N ASN A 101 5.53 7.48 -9.08
CA ASN A 101 6.98 7.71 -9.05
C ASN A 101 7.83 6.52 -9.54
N VAL A 102 7.21 5.49 -10.11
CA VAL A 102 7.88 4.24 -10.50
C VAL A 102 9.00 4.41 -11.53
N THR A 103 8.92 5.42 -12.38
CA THR A 103 9.96 5.72 -13.37
C THR A 103 11.30 6.14 -12.74
N LYS A 104 11.31 6.41 -11.45
CA LYS A 104 12.51 6.74 -10.67
C LYS A 104 13.05 5.56 -9.87
N TRP A 105 12.37 4.41 -9.90
CA TRP A 105 12.80 3.23 -9.18
C TRP A 105 14.05 2.64 -9.80
N HIS A 106 15.07 2.40 -8.99
CA HIS A 106 16.36 1.82 -9.42
C HIS A 106 16.98 0.92 -8.34
N THR A 107 16.46 0.97 -7.13
CA THR A 107 17.00 0.28 -5.95
C THR A 107 16.34 -1.08 -5.76
N PRO A 108 17.11 -2.17 -5.52
CA PRO A 108 16.57 -3.50 -5.33
C PRO A 108 15.44 -3.59 -4.32
N ILE A 109 14.36 -4.31 -4.63
CA ILE A 109 13.18 -4.40 -3.78
C ILE A 109 12.66 -5.82 -3.61
N LEU A 110 12.40 -6.22 -2.36
CA LEU A 110 11.70 -7.43 -1.98
C LEU A 110 10.25 -7.09 -1.62
N CYS A 111 9.30 -7.65 -2.37
CA CYS A 111 7.87 -7.54 -2.10
C CYS A 111 7.37 -8.82 -1.43
N ILE A 112 6.70 -8.72 -0.29
CA ILE A 112 6.15 -9.85 0.47
C ILE A 112 4.68 -9.61 0.74
N HIS A 113 3.81 -10.63 0.54
CA HIS A 113 2.38 -10.49 0.79
C HIS A 113 1.72 -11.82 1.17
N GLY A 114 0.70 -11.75 2.02
CA GLY A 114 -0.21 -12.87 2.26
C GLY A 114 -1.37 -12.83 1.25
N MET A 115 -1.71 -13.97 0.65
CA MET A 115 -2.76 -14.02 -0.39
C MET A 115 -4.17 -13.82 0.18
N MET A 116 -4.34 -14.08 1.49
CA MET A 116 -5.61 -13.87 2.21
C MET A 116 -5.67 -12.50 2.91
N ASP A 117 -4.86 -11.55 2.46
CA ASP A 117 -4.89 -10.18 2.96
C ASP A 117 -6.03 -9.40 2.27
N PHE A 118 -7.10 -9.13 3.01
CA PHE A 118 -8.24 -8.33 2.55
C PHE A 118 -8.14 -6.86 3.01
N ARG A 119 -7.20 -6.55 3.88
CA ARG A 119 -6.91 -5.18 4.31
C ARG A 119 -6.15 -4.42 3.24
N ILE A 120 -5.02 -4.98 2.82
CA ILE A 120 -4.24 -4.53 1.67
C ILE A 120 -4.11 -5.75 0.74
N PRO A 121 -4.94 -5.86 -0.29
CA PRO A 121 -4.95 -7.04 -1.16
C PRO A 121 -3.59 -7.31 -1.79
N TYR A 122 -3.25 -8.58 -1.94
CA TYR A 122 -1.94 -9.02 -2.42
C TYR A 122 -1.61 -8.54 -3.83
N ASP A 123 -2.60 -8.15 -4.60
CA ASP A 123 -2.44 -7.53 -5.91
C ASP A 123 -1.60 -6.25 -5.86
N GLN A 124 -1.61 -5.53 -4.74
CA GLN A 124 -0.76 -4.37 -4.50
C GLN A 124 0.73 -4.75 -4.53
N GLY A 125 1.10 -5.83 -3.85
CA GLY A 125 2.46 -6.36 -3.87
C GLY A 125 2.87 -6.93 -5.24
N MET A 126 1.94 -7.58 -5.94
CA MET A 126 2.16 -8.07 -7.30
C MET A 126 2.36 -6.93 -8.29
N ALA A 127 1.55 -5.87 -8.21
CA ALA A 127 1.67 -4.69 -9.07
C ALA A 127 3.02 -3.99 -8.86
N ALA A 128 3.45 -3.82 -7.61
CA ALA A 128 4.76 -3.25 -7.27
C ALA A 128 5.91 -4.09 -7.85
N PHE A 129 5.86 -5.42 -7.68
CA PHE A 129 6.85 -6.34 -8.23
C PHE A 129 6.90 -6.31 -9.76
N ASN A 130 5.74 -6.41 -10.42
CA ASN A 130 5.68 -6.36 -11.88
C ASN A 130 6.24 -5.05 -12.42
N THR A 131 5.91 -3.94 -11.76
CA THR A 131 6.45 -2.62 -12.12
C THR A 131 7.97 -2.57 -11.95
N ALA A 132 8.50 -3.06 -10.83
CA ALA A 132 9.95 -3.14 -10.63
C ALA A 132 10.64 -3.96 -11.74
N GLN A 133 10.06 -5.10 -12.13
CA GLN A 133 10.56 -5.92 -13.25
C GLN A 133 10.54 -5.15 -14.58
N MET A 134 9.46 -4.44 -14.88
CA MET A 134 9.38 -3.61 -16.11
C MET A 134 10.38 -2.46 -16.12
N MET A 135 10.70 -1.90 -14.95
CA MET A 135 11.74 -0.87 -14.81
C MET A 135 13.17 -1.43 -14.81
N GLY A 136 13.36 -2.75 -14.89
CA GLY A 136 14.66 -3.38 -14.81
C GLY A 136 15.28 -3.38 -13.41
N VAL A 137 14.49 -3.14 -12.39
CA VAL A 137 14.93 -3.13 -10.99
C VAL A 137 15.07 -4.55 -10.46
N PRO A 138 16.22 -4.94 -9.87
CA PRO A 138 16.34 -6.21 -9.20
C PRO A 138 15.25 -6.40 -8.16
N SER A 139 14.39 -7.39 -8.34
CA SER A 139 13.26 -7.56 -7.45
C SER A 139 12.89 -9.03 -7.21
N LYS A 140 12.24 -9.29 -6.10
CA LYS A 140 11.73 -10.60 -5.70
C LYS A 140 10.33 -10.44 -5.13
N LEU A 141 9.43 -11.36 -5.48
CA LEU A 141 8.10 -11.45 -4.91
C LEU A 141 7.97 -12.75 -4.10
N ILE A 142 7.42 -12.64 -2.90
CA ILE A 142 7.03 -13.77 -2.06
C ILE A 142 5.55 -13.64 -1.74
N ILE A 143 4.76 -14.61 -2.16
CA ILE A 143 3.34 -14.73 -1.81
C ILE A 143 3.15 -15.93 -0.90
N PHE A 144 2.45 -15.73 0.22
CA PHE A 144 2.06 -16.78 1.14
C PHE A 144 0.57 -17.10 0.93
N PRO A 145 0.22 -18.24 0.29
CA PRO A 145 -1.18 -18.51 -0.09
C PRO A 145 -2.16 -18.61 1.07
N GLU A 146 -1.68 -19.00 2.24
CA GLU A 146 -2.51 -19.30 3.42
C GLU A 146 -2.39 -18.25 4.53
N GLU A 147 -1.67 -17.15 4.27
CA GLU A 147 -1.47 -16.07 5.23
C GLU A 147 -2.30 -14.84 4.86
N ASN A 148 -2.65 -14.09 5.90
CA ASN A 148 -3.36 -12.82 5.77
C ASN A 148 -2.38 -11.63 5.85
N HIS A 149 -2.81 -10.53 6.46
CA HIS A 149 -1.97 -9.35 6.67
C HIS A 149 -0.72 -9.62 7.53
N TRP A 150 -0.75 -10.70 8.31
CA TRP A 150 0.32 -11.15 9.19
C TRP A 150 0.77 -12.56 8.80
N ILE A 151 2.08 -12.79 8.80
CA ILE A 151 2.64 -14.14 8.57
C ILE A 151 2.78 -14.81 9.93
N ILE A 152 1.81 -15.65 10.29
CA ILE A 152 1.69 -16.21 11.65
C ILE A 152 1.96 -17.71 11.74
N GLN A 153 1.85 -18.45 10.64
CA GLN A 153 2.17 -19.88 10.65
C GLN A 153 3.68 -20.07 10.83
N PRO A 154 4.14 -20.92 11.78
CA PRO A 154 5.56 -21.00 12.14
C PRO A 154 6.51 -21.28 10.98
N GLN A 155 6.13 -22.20 10.06
CA GLN A 155 6.95 -22.53 8.90
C GLN A 155 7.06 -21.35 7.92
N ASN A 156 5.97 -20.61 7.73
CA ASN A 156 5.93 -19.43 6.88
C ASN A 156 6.73 -18.27 7.50
N ALA A 157 6.58 -18.06 8.80
CA ALA A 157 7.36 -17.08 9.55
C ALA A 157 8.86 -17.34 9.46
N LEU A 158 9.28 -18.62 9.58
CA LEU A 158 10.69 -18.99 9.43
C LEU A 158 11.20 -18.70 8.01
N PHE A 159 10.42 -19.03 6.98
CA PHE A 159 10.76 -18.72 5.58
C PHE A 159 10.80 -17.21 5.32
N TRP A 160 9.86 -16.45 5.91
CA TRP A 160 9.83 -15.00 5.84
C TRP A 160 11.12 -14.40 6.40
N HIS A 161 11.52 -14.80 7.63
CA HIS A 161 12.74 -14.30 8.27
C HIS A 161 14.00 -14.63 7.47
N ARG A 162 14.14 -15.85 6.97
CA ARG A 162 15.27 -16.24 6.14
C ARG A 162 15.33 -15.39 4.86
N SER A 163 14.24 -15.25 4.16
CA SER A 163 14.18 -14.46 2.93
C SER A 163 14.47 -12.97 3.17
N TYR A 164 14.05 -12.45 4.32
CA TYR A 164 14.30 -11.08 4.75
C TYR A 164 15.80 -10.84 4.96
N PHE A 165 16.46 -11.69 5.76
CA PHE A 165 17.89 -11.54 6.04
C PHE A 165 18.75 -11.86 4.82
N ASP A 166 18.42 -12.89 4.03
CA ASP A 166 19.11 -13.19 2.76
C ASP A 166 19.08 -11.99 1.79
N TRP A 167 17.97 -11.22 1.79
CA TRP A 167 17.87 -10.03 0.97
C TRP A 167 18.79 -8.91 1.48
N LEU A 168 18.79 -8.67 2.79
CA LEU A 168 19.70 -7.70 3.41
C LEU A 168 21.17 -8.07 3.19
N ASP A 169 21.55 -9.32 3.43
CA ASP A 169 22.92 -9.81 3.25
C ASP A 169 23.40 -9.68 1.79
N ARG A 170 22.49 -9.78 0.85
CA ARG A 170 22.80 -9.63 -0.57
C ARG A 170 23.08 -8.18 -0.96
N TRP A 171 22.33 -7.23 -0.43
CA TRP A 171 22.31 -5.87 -0.94
C TRP A 171 22.89 -4.82 0.02
N CYS A 172 22.88 -5.06 1.33
CA CYS A 172 23.47 -4.17 2.34
C CYS A 172 24.87 -4.63 2.73
N LYS A 173 25.86 -4.30 1.94
CA LYS A 173 27.27 -4.65 2.20
C LYS A 173 28.06 -3.42 2.61
#